data_df52be361baeabe4c68d3cd640594afd
#
_entry.id   df52be361baeabe4c68d3cd640594afd
#
_cell.length_a   1.000
_cell.length_b   1.000
_cell.length_c   1.000
_cell.angle_alpha   90.00
_cell.angle_beta   90.00
_cell.angle_gamma   90.00
#
_symmetry.space_group_name_H-M   'P 1'
#
loop_
_entity.id
_entity.type
_entity.pdbx_description
1 polymer ?
#
loop_
_entity_poly.entity_id
_entity_poly.type
_entity_poly.pdbx_seq_one_letter_code
_entity_poly.pdbx_strand_id
1 'polypeptide(L)'
;VNDMLDISTIADEIYDLATLGELTAASVQRVTDETTLSEQYYLNLDDVIAMDVRSAEGKYGVADVAIIRVKEGKGDEVIDSLERRKDDRINEFSNYDVYDSYAIAMNADVYQTGELVVMLMLDDDAKTAARALIESYLP
;
A
#
# COMPACT_ATOMS: atom_id res chain seq x y z
N VAL A 1 -26.68 6.04 1.80
CA VAL A 1 -25.77 5.04 1.33
C VAL A 1 -24.41 5.61 1.13
N ASN A 2 -23.53 4.90 1.63
CA ASN A 2 -22.17 5.34 1.52
C ASN A 2 -21.42 4.49 0.49
N ASP A 3 -21.68 4.79 -0.77
CA ASP A 3 -20.96 4.16 -1.85
C ASP A 3 -19.54 4.66 -1.96
N MET A 4 -19.24 5.69 -1.19
CA MET A 4 -17.97 6.37 -1.25
C MET A 4 -17.19 6.09 0.02
N LEU A 5 -16.48 4.96 0.04
CA LEU A 5 -15.54 4.72 1.11
C LEU A 5 -14.51 5.83 1.08
N ASP A 6 -14.27 6.43 2.24
CA ASP A 6 -13.18 7.40 2.35
C ASP A 6 -11.87 6.65 2.55
N ILE A 7 -11.25 6.30 1.42
CA ILE A 7 -10.01 5.53 1.40
C ILE A 7 -8.90 6.27 2.14
N SER A 8 -8.87 7.60 2.04
CA SER A 8 -7.84 8.37 2.74
C SER A 8 -8.00 8.28 4.26
N THR A 9 -9.23 8.24 4.76
CA THR A 9 -9.48 8.04 6.19
C THR A 9 -8.97 6.68 6.64
N ILE A 10 -9.23 5.63 5.85
CA ILE A 10 -8.74 4.29 6.15
C ILE A 10 -7.21 4.29 6.22
N ALA A 11 -6.55 4.90 5.24
CA ALA A 11 -5.10 4.98 5.20
C ALA A 11 -4.54 5.75 6.41
N ASP A 12 -5.18 6.88 6.78
CA ASP A 12 -4.78 7.66 7.96
C ASP A 12 -4.86 6.80 9.22
N GLU A 13 -5.93 6.04 9.39
CA GLU A 13 -6.10 5.18 10.57
C GLU A 13 -5.08 4.05 10.61
N ILE A 14 -4.72 3.50 9.45
CA ILE A 14 -3.67 2.46 9.38
C ILE A 14 -2.35 3.01 9.92
N TYR A 15 -1.98 4.21 9.49
CA TYR A 15 -0.72 4.81 9.93
C TYR A 15 -0.76 5.23 11.40
N ASP A 16 -1.94 5.49 11.95
CA ASP A 16 -2.09 5.74 13.38
C ASP A 16 -1.89 4.46 14.20
N LEU A 17 -2.25 3.30 13.65
CA LEU A 17 -2.09 2.01 14.32
C LEU A 17 -0.66 1.47 14.20
N ALA A 18 0.04 1.81 13.11
CA ALA A 18 1.35 1.24 12.83
C ALA A 18 2.39 1.81 13.79
N THR A 19 3.21 0.93 14.35
CA THR A 19 4.33 1.35 15.18
C THR A 19 5.54 1.59 14.28
N LEU A 20 5.73 2.83 13.87
CA LEU A 20 6.82 3.22 12.98
C LEU A 20 7.91 3.95 13.76
N GLY A 21 9.15 3.77 13.33
CA GLY A 21 10.25 4.58 13.83
C GLY A 21 10.04 6.04 13.40
N GLU A 22 10.59 6.96 14.18
CA GLU A 22 10.41 8.39 13.96
C GLU A 22 10.82 8.82 12.55
N LEU A 23 11.99 8.34 12.09
CA LEU A 23 12.47 8.70 10.76
C LEU A 23 11.63 8.04 9.65
N THR A 24 11.18 6.81 9.87
CA THR A 24 10.30 6.14 8.91
C THR A 24 9.00 6.92 8.78
N ALA A 25 8.38 7.26 9.90
CA ALA A 25 7.12 8.01 9.90
C ALA A 25 7.28 9.36 9.20
N ALA A 26 8.40 10.05 9.44
CA ALA A 26 8.65 11.34 8.80
C ALA A 26 8.89 11.22 7.29
N SER A 27 9.30 10.04 6.80
CA SER A 27 9.58 9.82 5.38
C SER A 27 8.37 9.33 4.60
N VAL A 28 7.26 9.01 5.25
CA VAL A 28 6.04 8.53 4.58
C VAL A 28 5.38 9.70 3.85
N GLN A 29 5.13 9.51 2.56
CA GLN A 29 4.50 10.53 1.72
C GLN A 29 3.42 9.89 0.87
N ARG A 30 2.37 10.67 0.65
CA ARG A 30 1.30 10.26 -0.27
C ARG A 30 1.78 10.42 -1.70
N VAL A 31 1.61 9.39 -2.51
CA VAL A 31 2.00 9.41 -3.91
C VAL A 31 0.79 9.87 -4.72
N THR A 32 0.88 11.05 -5.32
CA THR A 32 -0.19 11.63 -6.11
C THR A 32 0.22 11.92 -7.55
N ASP A 33 1.50 11.82 -7.86
CA ASP A 33 2.02 12.08 -9.18
C ASP A 33 1.64 10.95 -10.14
N GLU A 34 0.92 11.28 -11.20
CA GLU A 34 0.45 10.29 -12.17
C GLU A 34 1.58 9.53 -12.85
N THR A 35 2.69 10.21 -13.13
CA THR A 35 3.87 9.57 -13.73
C THR A 35 4.43 8.51 -12.80
N THR A 36 4.58 8.81 -11.52
CA THR A 36 5.05 7.86 -10.52
C THR A 36 4.09 6.68 -10.39
N LEU A 37 2.79 6.95 -10.34
CA LEU A 37 1.79 5.89 -10.23
C LEU A 37 1.81 4.97 -11.45
N SER A 38 1.99 5.51 -12.64
CA SER A 38 2.04 4.72 -13.88
C SER A 38 3.35 4.00 -14.06
N GLU A 39 4.48 4.64 -13.77
CA GLU A 39 5.81 4.08 -14.07
C GLU A 39 6.39 3.25 -12.94
N GLN A 40 6.18 3.64 -11.68
CA GLN A 40 6.76 2.93 -10.54
C GLN A 40 5.78 1.95 -9.92
N TYR A 41 4.48 2.22 -9.98
CA TYR A 41 3.45 1.32 -9.48
C TYR A 41 2.79 0.51 -10.57
N TYR A 42 3.13 0.78 -11.84
CA TYR A 42 2.62 0.06 -13.01
C TYR A 42 1.11 0.13 -13.15
N LEU A 43 0.47 1.14 -12.56
CA LEU A 43 -0.98 1.27 -12.58
C LEU A 43 -1.46 1.85 -13.90
N ASN A 44 -2.53 1.26 -14.43
CA ASN A 44 -3.32 1.89 -15.47
C ASN A 44 -4.41 2.68 -14.76
N LEU A 45 -4.28 4.01 -14.76
CA LEU A 45 -5.19 4.87 -14.01
C LEU A 45 -6.63 4.81 -14.52
N ASP A 46 -6.84 4.34 -15.75
CA ASP A 46 -8.19 4.13 -16.28
C ASP A 46 -8.93 2.99 -15.57
N ASP A 47 -8.21 2.10 -14.89
CA ASP A 47 -8.80 0.99 -14.14
C ASP A 47 -9.17 1.37 -12.70
N VAL A 48 -8.85 2.59 -12.28
CA VAL A 48 -8.94 3.04 -10.90
C VAL A 48 -10.09 4.03 -10.73
N ILE A 49 -10.91 3.82 -9.70
CA ILE A 49 -11.98 4.76 -9.33
C ILE A 49 -11.48 5.76 -8.29
N ALA A 50 -10.77 5.27 -7.29
CA ALA A 50 -10.20 6.09 -6.23
C ALA A 50 -9.01 5.36 -5.63
N MET A 51 -8.08 6.08 -5.04
CA MET A 51 -6.93 5.46 -4.41
C MET A 51 -6.29 6.36 -3.37
N ASP A 52 -5.58 5.71 -2.45
CA ASP A 52 -4.62 6.36 -1.57
C ASP A 52 -3.38 5.48 -1.56
N VAL A 53 -2.26 6.01 -2.03
CA VAL A 53 -0.99 5.30 -2.11
C VAL A 53 0.01 6.08 -1.29
N ARG A 54 0.63 5.43 -0.31
CA ARG A 54 1.65 6.05 0.54
C ARG A 54 2.89 5.18 0.55
N SER A 55 4.03 5.83 0.53
CA SER A 55 5.31 5.15 0.48
C SER A 55 6.31 5.86 1.40
N ALA A 56 7.06 5.07 2.14
CA ALA A 56 8.21 5.58 2.88
C ALA A 56 9.40 5.69 1.93
N GLU A 57 10.32 6.59 2.25
CA GLU A 57 11.47 6.86 1.39
C GLU A 57 12.38 5.63 1.18
N GLY A 58 12.35 4.67 2.08
CA GLY A 58 13.17 3.46 2.00
C GLY A 58 14.48 3.58 2.75
N LYS A 59 15.09 4.74 2.73
CA LYS A 59 16.33 5.05 3.43
C LYS A 59 16.22 4.83 4.94
N TYR A 60 15.04 5.06 5.50
CA TYR A 60 14.76 4.95 6.92
C TYR A 60 13.83 3.77 7.24
N GLY A 61 13.68 2.84 6.30
CA GLY A 61 12.78 1.71 6.43
C GLY A 61 11.60 1.81 5.49
N VAL A 62 10.81 0.74 5.40
CA VAL A 62 9.67 0.68 4.50
C VAL A 62 8.37 0.65 5.29
N ALA A 63 7.39 1.40 4.84
CA ALA A 63 6.03 1.38 5.39
C ALA A 63 5.07 1.85 4.30
N ASP A 64 4.87 1.00 3.30
CA ASP A 64 4.10 1.34 2.12
C ASP A 64 2.69 0.74 2.21
N VAL A 65 1.69 1.54 1.94
CA VAL A 65 0.30 1.10 1.88
C VAL A 65 -0.34 1.65 0.62
N ALA A 66 -0.97 0.78 -0.15
CA ALA A 66 -1.78 1.19 -1.30
C ALA A 66 -3.18 0.64 -1.11
N ILE A 67 -4.19 1.50 -1.18
CA ILE A 67 -5.59 1.11 -1.13
C ILE A 67 -6.24 1.68 -2.39
N ILE A 68 -6.70 0.80 -3.27
CA ILE A 68 -7.15 1.20 -4.60
C ILE A 68 -8.54 0.62 -4.83
N ARG A 69 -9.51 1.50 -5.06
CA ARG A 69 -10.84 1.09 -5.49
C ARG A 69 -10.80 0.94 -7.00
N VAL A 70 -11.08 -0.28 -7.47
CA VAL A 70 -10.93 -0.63 -8.88
C VAL A 70 -12.28 -0.70 -9.58
N LYS A 71 -12.26 -0.48 -10.88
CA LYS A 71 -13.43 -0.69 -11.72
C LYS A 71 -13.74 -2.17 -11.80
N GLU A 72 -15.00 -2.48 -12.02
CA GLU A 72 -15.45 -3.87 -12.13
C GLU A 72 -14.63 -4.63 -13.17
N GLY A 73 -14.15 -5.81 -12.77
CA GLY A 73 -13.36 -6.67 -13.65
C GLY A 73 -11.89 -6.30 -13.78
N LYS A 74 -11.42 -5.26 -13.07
CA LYS A 74 -10.04 -4.78 -13.20
C LYS A 74 -9.14 -5.10 -11.99
N GLY A 75 -9.66 -5.87 -11.04
CA GLY A 75 -8.89 -6.21 -9.84
C GLY A 75 -7.59 -6.95 -10.14
N ASP A 76 -7.62 -7.92 -11.05
CA ASP A 76 -6.44 -8.73 -11.35
C ASP A 76 -5.31 -7.91 -11.93
N GLU A 77 -5.63 -6.96 -12.83
CA GLU A 77 -4.62 -6.08 -13.42
C GLU A 77 -3.96 -5.20 -12.37
N VAL A 78 -4.76 -4.70 -11.42
CA VAL A 78 -4.23 -3.85 -10.35
C VAL A 78 -3.40 -4.69 -9.36
N ILE A 79 -3.83 -5.91 -9.06
CA ILE A 79 -3.03 -6.83 -8.25
C ILE A 79 -1.67 -7.08 -8.91
N ASP A 80 -1.64 -7.37 -10.21
CA ASP A 80 -0.39 -7.59 -10.92
C ASP A 80 0.53 -6.37 -10.85
N SER A 81 -0.05 -5.17 -10.97
CA SER A 81 0.69 -3.92 -10.86
C SER A 81 1.37 -3.79 -9.50
N LEU A 82 0.61 -4.04 -8.42
CA LEU A 82 1.14 -3.93 -7.06
C LEU A 82 2.15 -5.05 -6.76
N GLU A 83 1.96 -6.25 -7.31
CA GLU A 83 2.95 -7.33 -7.18
C GLU A 83 4.28 -6.93 -7.83
N ARG A 84 4.26 -6.26 -8.97
CA ARG A 84 5.46 -5.75 -9.61
C ARG A 84 6.13 -4.67 -8.75
N ARG A 85 5.35 -3.79 -8.16
CA ARG A 85 5.89 -2.80 -7.23
C ARG A 85 6.55 -3.46 -6.02
N LYS A 86 5.90 -4.49 -5.48
CA LYS A 86 6.45 -5.27 -4.37
C LYS A 86 7.80 -5.86 -4.77
N ASP A 87 7.89 -6.47 -5.96
CA ASP A 87 9.15 -7.05 -6.44
C ASP A 87 10.25 -6.01 -6.54
N ASP A 88 9.92 -4.80 -7.02
CA ASP A 88 10.88 -3.71 -7.12
C ASP A 88 11.40 -3.31 -5.74
N ARG A 89 10.53 -3.27 -4.73
CA ARG A 89 10.95 -2.94 -3.36
C ARG A 89 11.79 -4.05 -2.76
N ILE A 90 11.46 -5.31 -3.03
CA ILE A 90 12.28 -6.45 -2.60
C ILE A 90 13.69 -6.33 -3.17
N ASN A 91 13.78 -6.03 -4.46
CA ASN A 91 15.07 -5.87 -5.14
C ASN A 91 15.87 -4.69 -4.57
N GLU A 92 15.19 -3.60 -4.26
CA GLU A 92 15.82 -2.42 -3.67
C GLU A 92 16.49 -2.77 -2.34
N PHE A 93 15.81 -3.53 -1.48
CA PHE A 93 16.31 -3.86 -0.16
C PHE A 93 17.17 -5.14 -0.11
N SER A 94 17.29 -5.85 -1.22
CA SER A 94 18.16 -7.04 -1.27
C SER A 94 19.63 -6.68 -1.08
N ASN A 95 20.02 -5.47 -1.45
CA ASN A 95 21.40 -4.98 -1.32
C ASN A 95 21.56 -3.88 -0.27
N TYR A 96 20.46 -3.42 0.29
CA TYR A 96 20.48 -2.32 1.24
C TYR A 96 19.32 -2.49 2.23
N ASP A 97 19.55 -3.42 3.18
CA ASP A 97 18.52 -3.74 4.17
C ASP A 97 18.65 -2.81 5.38
N VAL A 98 17.65 -1.97 5.61
CA VAL A 98 17.55 -1.08 6.76
C VAL A 98 16.28 -1.38 7.52
N TYR A 99 16.38 -1.52 8.83
CA TYR A 99 15.22 -1.73 9.72
C TYR A 99 14.31 -2.88 9.27
N ASP A 100 14.92 -4.00 8.87
CA ASP A 100 14.21 -5.21 8.42
C ASP A 100 13.36 -4.99 7.15
N SER A 101 13.65 -3.95 6.37
CA SER A 101 12.88 -3.60 5.18
C SER A 101 12.79 -4.73 4.17
N TYR A 102 13.85 -5.51 4.01
CA TYR A 102 13.85 -6.64 3.08
C TYR A 102 12.76 -7.67 3.48
N ALA A 103 12.72 -8.06 4.74
CA ALA A 103 11.71 -9.00 5.23
C ALA A 103 10.31 -8.42 5.14
N ILE A 104 10.14 -7.13 5.46
CA ILE A 104 8.86 -6.46 5.38
C ILE A 104 8.37 -6.43 3.93
N ALA A 105 9.26 -6.13 2.98
CA ALA A 105 8.90 -6.11 1.57
C ALA A 105 8.53 -7.51 1.07
N MET A 106 9.31 -8.52 1.43
CA MET A 106 9.04 -9.91 1.04
C MET A 106 7.72 -10.44 1.58
N ASN A 107 7.33 -10.00 2.76
CA ASN A 107 6.11 -10.46 3.43
C ASN A 107 4.91 -9.52 3.21
N ALA A 108 5.04 -8.54 2.33
CA ALA A 108 3.92 -7.63 2.03
C ALA A 108 2.74 -8.42 1.48
N ASP A 109 1.54 -8.04 1.93
CA ASP A 109 0.30 -8.62 1.43
C ASP A 109 -0.21 -7.80 0.24
N VAL A 110 -0.59 -8.48 -0.84
CA VAL A 110 -1.32 -7.87 -1.95
C VAL A 110 -2.57 -8.73 -2.16
N TYR A 111 -3.73 -8.12 -2.02
CA TYR A 111 -4.98 -8.88 -2.08
C TYR A 111 -6.14 -7.98 -2.51
N GLN A 112 -7.25 -8.61 -2.87
CA GLN A 112 -8.49 -7.90 -3.16
C GLN A 112 -9.55 -8.26 -2.13
N THR A 113 -10.27 -7.26 -1.66
CA THR A 113 -11.43 -7.45 -0.81
C THR A 113 -12.53 -6.50 -1.30
N GLY A 114 -13.65 -7.08 -1.75
CA GLY A 114 -14.71 -6.31 -2.40
C GLY A 114 -14.17 -5.57 -3.61
N GLU A 115 -14.38 -4.27 -3.66
CA GLU A 115 -13.91 -3.41 -4.75
C GLU A 115 -12.51 -2.85 -4.50
N LEU A 116 -11.87 -3.21 -3.38
CA LEU A 116 -10.56 -2.69 -3.02
C LEU A 116 -9.46 -3.70 -3.32
N VAL A 117 -8.40 -3.22 -3.98
CA VAL A 117 -7.14 -3.94 -4.06
C VAL A 117 -6.17 -3.24 -3.11
N VAL A 118 -5.51 -4.01 -2.27
CA VAL A 118 -4.72 -3.49 -1.15
C VAL A 118 -3.33 -4.09 -1.17
N MET A 119 -2.32 -3.23 -0.95
CA MET A 119 -0.98 -3.69 -0.64
C MET A 119 -0.63 -3.17 0.76
N LEU A 120 -0.21 -4.09 1.64
CA LEU A 120 0.22 -3.76 2.99
C LEU A 120 1.67 -4.20 3.15
N MET A 121 2.59 -3.28 3.00
CA MET A 121 4.03 -3.52 3.16
C MET A 121 4.44 -2.95 4.51
N LEU A 122 4.03 -3.66 5.56
CA LEU A 122 4.19 -3.27 6.95
C LEU A 122 4.69 -4.49 7.74
N ASP A 123 5.14 -4.28 8.98
CA ASP A 123 5.48 -5.41 9.83
C ASP A 123 4.22 -6.26 10.14
N ASP A 124 4.42 -7.47 10.67
CA ASP A 124 3.33 -8.42 10.84
C ASP A 124 2.21 -7.92 11.74
N ASP A 125 2.55 -7.26 12.84
CA ASP A 125 1.53 -6.73 13.76
C ASP A 125 0.72 -5.61 13.10
N ALA A 126 1.40 -4.72 12.41
CA ALA A 126 0.74 -3.63 11.70
C ALA A 126 -0.13 -4.14 10.55
N LYS A 127 0.34 -5.18 9.82
CA LYS A 127 -0.46 -5.79 8.75
C LYS A 127 -1.75 -6.39 9.29
N THR A 128 -1.65 -7.12 10.39
CA THR A 128 -2.83 -7.76 11.00
C THR A 128 -3.85 -6.71 11.41
N ALA A 129 -3.40 -5.65 12.07
CA ALA A 129 -4.28 -4.58 12.50
C ALA A 129 -4.88 -3.82 11.31
N ALA A 130 -4.06 -3.53 10.30
CA ALA A 130 -4.52 -2.83 9.10
C ALA A 130 -5.57 -3.65 8.33
N ARG A 131 -5.35 -4.94 8.21
CA ARG A 131 -6.28 -5.83 7.52
C ARG A 131 -7.63 -5.88 8.23
N ALA A 132 -7.62 -6.00 9.55
CA ALA A 132 -8.84 -5.97 10.35
C ALA A 132 -9.58 -4.63 10.20
N LEU A 133 -8.83 -3.54 10.19
CA LEU A 133 -9.41 -2.21 10.02
C LEU A 133 -10.09 -2.06 8.67
N ILE A 134 -9.43 -2.48 7.59
CA ILE A 134 -10.01 -2.41 6.24
C ILE A 134 -11.31 -3.22 6.19
N GLU A 135 -11.30 -4.43 6.72
CA GLU A 135 -12.49 -5.27 6.73
C GLU A 135 -13.65 -4.63 7.52
N SER A 136 -13.34 -3.84 8.55
CA SER A 136 -14.36 -3.17 9.34
C SER A 136 -15.11 -2.09 8.56
N TYR A 137 -14.51 -1.57 7.48
CA TYR A 137 -15.15 -0.56 6.63
C TYR A 137 -15.99 -1.17 5.51
N LEU A 138 -15.88 -2.47 5.29
CA LEU A 138 -16.61 -3.16 4.22
C LEU A 138 -17.91 -3.75 4.74
N PRO A 139 -18.94 -3.84 3.88
CA PRO A 139 -20.22 -4.45 4.27
C PRO A 139 -20.11 -5.93 4.59
#